data_ed51d50a82f05b1719110c2794e37baf
#
_entry.id   ed51d50a82f05b1719110c2794e37baf
#
_cell.length_a   1.000
_cell.length_b   1.000
_cell.length_c   1.000
_cell.angle_alpha   90.00
_cell.angle_beta   90.00
_cell.angle_gamma   90.00
#
_symmetry.space_group_name_H-M   'P 1'
#
loop_
_entity.id
_entity.type
_entity.pdbx_description
1 polymer ?
#
loop_
_entity_poly.entity_id
_entity_poly.type
_entity_poly.pdbx_seq_one_letter_code
_entity_poly.pdbx_strand_id
1 'polypeptide(L)'
;MIELNDTKGIYLSRSNGDLISRLAQKDYEKKLMPVLIKQHKAIERFLKDYEPQAAIDVFENLKGPRKQLVTPVYPSDEEFVRQWLSKPYKKLNFRSDDPEYITENSERVRSKSEIIIANTLRSHNIPYRYEYPVYEDGVLIAAPDFNCLNVRTRKEYYWEHLGMMDDESYVNKNIRKIEKYTLAKGFDESRLILTFETVRQPLNTRIIEEKIRRYLV
;
A
#
# COMPACT_ATOMS: atom_id res chain seq x y z
N MET A 1 -5.63 33.56 49.05
CA MET A 1 -6.62 33.93 48.03
C MET A 1 -5.96 34.88 47.05
N ILE A 2 -5.88 34.56 45.81
CA ILE A 2 -5.37 35.48 44.76
C ILE A 2 -6.59 36.30 44.35
N GLU A 3 -6.51 37.62 44.54
CA GLU A 3 -7.60 38.52 44.12
C GLU A 3 -7.78 38.46 42.60
N LEU A 4 -9.01 38.47 42.14
CA LEU A 4 -9.40 38.29 40.71
C LEU A 4 -8.84 39.41 39.79
N ASN A 5 -8.18 40.45 40.30
CA ASN A 5 -7.64 41.59 39.57
C ASN A 5 -6.13 41.83 39.79
N ASP A 6 -5.38 40.82 40.27
CA ASP A 6 -3.93 40.96 40.42
C ASP A 6 -3.23 40.80 39.06
N THR A 7 -2.87 41.94 38.45
CA THR A 7 -2.12 42.01 37.18
C THR A 7 -0.59 41.90 37.36
N LYS A 8 -0.08 41.91 38.62
CA LYS A 8 1.36 41.92 38.89
C LYS A 8 1.99 40.54 38.95
N GLY A 9 1.18 39.49 39.14
CA GLY A 9 1.65 38.10 39.21
C GLY A 9 2.59 37.86 40.43
N ILE A 10 2.74 36.62 40.82
CA ILE A 10 3.64 36.18 41.90
C ILE A 10 4.82 35.45 41.25
N TYR A 11 6.06 35.88 41.54
CA TYR A 11 7.24 35.16 41.10
C TYR A 11 7.34 33.81 41.79
N LEU A 12 7.43 32.75 40.99
CA LEU A 12 7.62 31.37 41.46
C LEU A 12 9.12 31.04 41.44
N SER A 13 9.69 30.63 42.58
CA SER A 13 11.08 30.20 42.67
C SER A 13 11.26 28.85 41.93
N ARG A 14 12.49 28.52 41.52
CA ARG A 14 12.84 27.26 40.84
C ARG A 14 12.48 26.02 41.68
N SER A 15 12.32 26.13 42.97
CA SER A 15 11.87 25.05 43.86
C SER A 15 10.40 24.61 43.58
N ASN A 16 9.63 25.45 42.89
CA ASN A 16 8.25 25.13 42.47
C ASN A 16 8.16 24.60 41.02
N GLY A 17 9.15 23.85 40.54
CA GLY A 17 9.28 23.39 39.16
C GLY A 17 8.01 22.74 38.61
N ASP A 18 7.37 21.85 39.37
CA ASP A 18 6.12 21.18 38.95
C ASP A 18 4.96 22.16 38.75
N LEU A 19 4.83 23.15 39.66
CA LEU A 19 3.78 24.17 39.54
C LEU A 19 4.04 25.08 38.32
N ILE A 20 5.27 25.46 38.08
CA ILE A 20 5.68 26.26 36.90
C ILE A 20 5.36 25.52 35.64
N SER A 21 5.72 24.21 35.53
CA SER A 21 5.42 23.36 34.34
C SER A 21 3.93 23.25 34.11
N ARG A 22 3.15 23.01 35.13
CA ARG A 22 1.66 22.91 35.03
C ARG A 22 1.02 24.21 34.57
N LEU A 23 1.50 25.35 35.07
CA LEU A 23 0.99 26.67 34.66
C LEU A 23 1.37 27.00 33.23
N ALA A 24 2.60 26.71 32.82
CA ALA A 24 3.07 26.89 31.46
C ALA A 24 2.29 25.99 30.50
N GLN A 25 2.06 24.72 30.86
CA GLN A 25 1.24 23.77 30.09
C GLN A 25 -0.20 24.28 29.93
N LYS A 26 -0.81 24.74 31.02
CA LYS A 26 -2.16 25.31 30.98
C LYS A 26 -2.27 26.54 30.07
N ASP A 27 -1.27 27.44 30.08
CA ASP A 27 -1.25 28.61 29.19
C ASP A 27 -1.10 28.18 27.72
N TYR A 28 -0.22 27.22 27.45
CA TYR A 28 -0.04 26.63 26.14
C TYR A 28 -1.36 25.99 25.61
N GLU A 29 -1.99 25.14 26.42
CA GLU A 29 -3.26 24.48 26.06
C GLU A 29 -4.37 25.49 25.80
N LYS A 30 -4.46 26.55 26.64
CA LYS A 30 -5.41 27.64 26.44
C LYS A 30 -5.23 28.36 25.10
N LYS A 31 -3.96 28.53 24.65
CA LYS A 31 -3.65 29.13 23.34
C LYS A 31 -3.82 28.16 22.20
N LEU A 32 -3.55 26.88 22.40
CA LEU A 32 -3.68 25.83 21.40
C LEU A 32 -5.15 25.52 21.07
N MET A 33 -6.03 25.49 22.09
CA MET A 33 -7.42 25.09 21.94
C MET A 33 -8.18 25.84 20.83
N PRO A 34 -8.14 27.18 20.73
CA PRO A 34 -8.83 27.91 19.65
C PRO A 34 -8.29 27.56 18.26
N VAL A 35 -7.00 27.24 18.14
CA VAL A 35 -6.41 26.81 16.87
C VAL A 35 -6.97 25.45 16.46
N LEU A 36 -7.00 24.49 17.38
CA LEU A 36 -7.56 23.16 17.13
C LEU A 36 -9.06 23.21 16.79
N ILE A 37 -9.83 24.03 17.49
CA ILE A 37 -11.26 24.24 17.21
C ILE A 37 -11.46 24.80 15.79
N LYS A 38 -10.63 25.76 15.38
CA LYS A 38 -10.69 26.32 14.02
C LYS A 38 -10.38 25.28 12.97
N GLN A 39 -9.34 24.46 13.19
CA GLN A 39 -8.97 23.37 12.29
C GLN A 39 -10.07 22.31 12.21
N HIS A 40 -10.59 21.89 13.35
CA HIS A 40 -11.69 20.93 13.42
C HIS A 40 -12.92 21.39 12.61
N LYS A 41 -13.35 22.64 12.82
CA LYS A 41 -14.47 23.22 12.04
C LYS A 41 -14.21 23.27 10.54
N ALA A 42 -12.96 23.49 10.12
CA ALA A 42 -12.60 23.48 8.70
C ALA A 42 -12.71 22.06 8.10
N ILE A 43 -12.25 21.04 8.85
CA ILE A 43 -12.37 19.64 8.47
C ILE A 43 -13.85 19.21 8.42
N GLU A 44 -14.64 19.55 9.45
CA GLU A 44 -16.08 19.25 9.46
C GLU A 44 -16.80 19.84 8.24
N ARG A 45 -16.47 21.10 7.86
CA ARG A 45 -17.05 21.72 6.68
C ARG A 45 -16.64 20.98 5.40
N PHE A 46 -15.34 20.64 5.28
CA PHE A 46 -14.85 19.87 4.14
C PHE A 46 -15.58 18.54 4.02
N LEU A 47 -15.69 17.77 5.13
CA LEU A 47 -16.36 16.47 5.12
C LEU A 47 -17.85 16.55 4.79
N LYS A 48 -18.51 17.65 5.16
CA LYS A 48 -19.92 17.89 4.83
C LYS A 48 -20.17 18.10 3.33
N ASP A 49 -19.23 18.78 2.66
CA ASP A 49 -19.37 19.15 1.25
C ASP A 49 -18.65 18.17 0.31
N TYR A 50 -17.84 17.23 0.87
CA TYR A 50 -17.06 16.26 0.11
C TYR A 50 -17.87 15.02 -0.22
N GLU A 51 -18.16 14.84 -1.49
CA GLU A 51 -18.81 13.65 -2.05
C GLU A 51 -17.79 12.85 -2.88
N PRO A 52 -17.18 11.80 -2.31
CA PRO A 52 -16.15 11.02 -3.02
C PRO A 52 -16.61 10.46 -4.35
N GLN A 53 -17.88 10.09 -4.44
CA GLN A 53 -18.50 9.48 -5.61
C GLN A 53 -18.88 10.48 -6.71
N ALA A 54 -19.05 11.75 -6.40
CA ALA A 54 -19.57 12.75 -7.32
C ALA A 54 -18.80 12.84 -8.65
N ALA A 55 -17.47 12.74 -8.61
CA ALA A 55 -16.64 12.78 -9.82
C ALA A 55 -16.81 11.53 -10.71
N ILE A 56 -17.03 10.37 -10.09
CA ILE A 56 -17.30 9.09 -10.78
C ILE A 56 -18.69 9.14 -11.41
N ASP A 57 -19.70 9.65 -10.67
CA ASP A 57 -21.08 9.75 -11.11
C ASP A 57 -21.24 10.63 -12.36
N VAL A 58 -20.39 11.63 -12.55
CA VAL A 58 -20.37 12.43 -13.78
C VAL A 58 -20.20 11.54 -15.02
N PHE A 59 -19.29 10.57 -14.96
CA PHE A 59 -19.08 9.63 -16.06
C PHE A 59 -20.15 8.55 -16.10
N GLU A 60 -20.52 7.99 -14.96
CA GLU A 60 -21.50 6.89 -14.88
C GLU A 60 -22.88 7.32 -15.40
N ASN A 61 -23.27 8.57 -15.19
CA ASN A 61 -24.53 9.15 -15.65
C ASN A 61 -24.53 9.57 -17.14
N LEU A 62 -23.41 9.43 -17.86
CA LEU A 62 -23.40 9.67 -19.30
C LEU A 62 -24.26 8.64 -20.03
N LYS A 63 -25.05 9.10 -21.00
CA LYS A 63 -25.83 8.23 -21.88
C LYS A 63 -24.90 7.35 -22.72
N GLY A 64 -25.31 6.10 -22.99
CA GLY A 64 -24.50 5.05 -23.62
C GLY A 64 -23.60 5.50 -24.79
N PRO A 65 -24.11 6.18 -25.84
CA PRO A 65 -23.26 6.62 -26.95
C PRO A 65 -22.13 7.60 -26.53
N ARG A 66 -22.43 8.51 -25.61
CA ARG A 66 -21.41 9.46 -25.09
C ARG A 66 -20.38 8.79 -24.18
N LYS A 67 -20.82 7.81 -23.38
CA LYS A 67 -19.93 7.04 -22.50
C LYS A 67 -18.84 6.31 -23.27
N GLN A 68 -19.14 5.83 -24.48
CA GLN A 68 -18.17 5.16 -25.36
C GLN A 68 -17.10 6.10 -25.95
N LEU A 69 -17.37 7.39 -26.00
CA LEU A 69 -16.49 8.41 -26.60
C LEU A 69 -15.60 9.10 -25.56
N VAL A 70 -15.82 8.85 -24.28
CA VAL A 70 -15.14 9.56 -23.18
C VAL A 70 -14.28 8.58 -22.40
N THR A 71 -13.02 8.96 -22.17
CA THR A 71 -12.16 8.29 -21.20
C THR A 71 -12.31 9.01 -19.86
N PRO A 72 -12.83 8.35 -18.80
CA PRO A 72 -13.04 9.01 -17.52
C PRO A 72 -11.70 9.38 -16.88
N VAL A 73 -11.63 10.60 -16.32
CA VAL A 73 -10.49 11.04 -15.50
C VAL A 73 -10.47 10.31 -14.16
N TYR A 74 -11.67 10.02 -13.64
CA TYR A 74 -11.87 9.22 -12.42
C TYR A 74 -12.73 7.99 -12.78
N PRO A 75 -12.09 6.88 -13.22
CA PRO A 75 -12.82 5.65 -13.51
C PRO A 75 -13.33 5.02 -12.20
N SER A 76 -14.43 4.27 -12.27
CA SER A 76 -14.84 3.39 -11.17
C SER A 76 -13.74 2.38 -10.83
N ASP A 77 -13.81 1.75 -9.67
CA ASP A 77 -12.79 0.78 -9.26
C ASP A 77 -12.76 -0.42 -10.22
N GLU A 78 -13.94 -0.89 -10.68
CA GLU A 78 -14.04 -1.97 -11.66
C GLU A 78 -13.40 -1.60 -13.00
N GLU A 79 -13.67 -0.40 -13.48
CA GLU A 79 -13.09 0.10 -14.73
C GLU A 79 -11.58 0.26 -14.60
N PHE A 80 -11.09 0.81 -13.47
CA PHE A 80 -9.67 0.96 -13.19
C PHE A 80 -8.97 -0.40 -13.14
N VAL A 81 -9.53 -1.39 -12.42
CA VAL A 81 -9.00 -2.75 -12.34
C VAL A 81 -8.95 -3.39 -13.72
N ARG A 82 -10.04 -3.26 -14.50
CA ARG A 82 -10.11 -3.80 -15.86
C ARG A 82 -9.01 -3.21 -16.76
N GLN A 83 -8.84 -1.89 -16.75
CA GLN A 83 -7.79 -1.21 -17.50
C GLN A 83 -6.39 -1.61 -17.02
N TRP A 84 -6.21 -1.74 -15.72
CA TRP A 84 -4.94 -2.14 -15.13
C TRP A 84 -4.58 -3.57 -15.55
N LEU A 85 -5.52 -4.53 -15.46
CA LEU A 85 -5.30 -5.93 -15.87
C LEU A 85 -5.11 -6.08 -17.38
N SER A 86 -5.71 -5.22 -18.21
CA SER A 86 -5.64 -5.30 -19.66
C SER A 86 -4.31 -4.85 -20.26
N LYS A 87 -3.42 -4.21 -19.48
CA LYS A 87 -2.10 -3.77 -19.97
C LYS A 87 -1.27 -4.96 -20.41
N PRO A 88 -0.92 -5.07 -21.69
CA PRO A 88 -0.15 -6.20 -22.19
C PRO A 88 1.29 -6.14 -21.65
N TYR A 89 1.84 -7.29 -21.34
CA TYR A 89 3.25 -7.44 -20.99
C TYR A 89 3.79 -8.78 -21.48
N LYS A 90 5.11 -8.85 -21.65
CA LYS A 90 5.78 -10.08 -22.04
C LYS A 90 6.06 -10.91 -20.80
N LYS A 91 5.36 -12.05 -20.68
CA LYS A 91 5.63 -13.03 -19.61
C LYS A 91 6.99 -13.68 -19.80
N LEU A 92 7.63 -14.09 -18.70
CA LEU A 92 8.85 -14.87 -18.76
C LEU A 92 8.55 -16.27 -19.30
N ASN A 93 9.47 -16.83 -20.09
CA ASN A 93 9.30 -18.15 -20.64
C ASN A 93 9.51 -19.24 -19.58
N PHE A 94 8.67 -20.26 -19.60
CA PHE A 94 8.91 -21.52 -18.90
C PHE A 94 9.82 -22.40 -19.74
N ARG A 95 10.67 -23.19 -19.11
CA ARG A 95 11.40 -24.25 -19.79
C ARG A 95 10.48 -25.42 -20.04
N SER A 96 10.78 -26.26 -21.03
CA SER A 96 9.98 -27.43 -21.38
C SER A 96 9.93 -28.49 -20.28
N ASP A 97 10.94 -28.53 -19.42
CA ASP A 97 11.11 -29.45 -18.32
C ASP A 97 10.67 -28.89 -16.94
N ASP A 98 10.26 -27.63 -16.89
CA ASP A 98 9.71 -27.04 -15.66
C ASP A 98 8.38 -27.71 -15.29
N PRO A 99 8.18 -28.10 -14.00
CA PRO A 99 6.90 -28.63 -13.52
C PRO A 99 5.72 -27.70 -13.84
N GLU A 100 4.57 -28.29 -14.11
CA GLU A 100 3.34 -27.50 -14.34
C GLU A 100 2.60 -27.28 -13.02
N TYR A 101 2.69 -26.10 -12.49
CA TYR A 101 1.89 -25.63 -11.37
C TYR A 101 0.82 -24.69 -11.86
N ILE A 102 -0.44 -25.07 -11.67
CA ILE A 102 -1.60 -24.34 -12.20
C ILE A 102 -2.42 -23.78 -11.05
N THR A 103 -2.71 -22.50 -11.08
CA THR A 103 -3.58 -21.81 -10.11
C THR A 103 -5.05 -22.06 -10.43
N GLU A 104 -5.95 -21.70 -9.52
CA GLU A 104 -7.40 -21.74 -9.77
C GLU A 104 -7.84 -20.82 -10.92
N ASN A 105 -7.05 -19.82 -11.29
CA ASN A 105 -7.28 -18.96 -12.47
C ASN A 105 -6.71 -19.58 -13.76
N SER A 106 -6.30 -20.85 -13.75
CA SER A 106 -5.66 -21.52 -14.89
C SER A 106 -4.37 -20.84 -15.34
N GLU A 107 -3.70 -20.11 -14.43
CA GLU A 107 -2.42 -19.48 -14.68
C GLU A 107 -1.27 -20.41 -14.25
N ARG A 108 -0.28 -20.62 -15.14
CA ARG A 108 0.91 -21.39 -14.82
C ARG A 108 1.87 -20.54 -13.98
N VAL A 109 2.35 -21.10 -12.86
CA VAL A 109 3.32 -20.49 -11.95
C VAL A 109 4.52 -21.43 -11.74
N ARG A 110 5.57 -20.99 -11.05
CA ARG A 110 6.83 -21.74 -10.94
C ARG A 110 6.90 -22.65 -9.71
N SER A 111 6.07 -22.44 -8.70
CA SER A 111 6.14 -23.20 -7.46
C SER A 111 4.76 -23.45 -6.85
N LYS A 112 4.70 -24.44 -5.94
CA LYS A 112 3.50 -24.72 -5.13
C LYS A 112 3.15 -23.55 -4.21
N SER A 113 4.14 -22.87 -3.66
CA SER A 113 3.95 -21.71 -2.79
C SER A 113 3.32 -20.55 -3.55
N GLU A 114 3.68 -20.36 -4.82
CA GLU A 114 3.04 -19.37 -5.68
C GLU A 114 1.58 -19.70 -5.98
N ILE A 115 1.20 -21.01 -6.13
CA ILE A 115 -0.22 -21.39 -6.22
C ILE A 115 -0.98 -20.93 -4.97
N ILE A 116 -0.41 -21.17 -3.77
CA ILE A 116 -1.05 -20.80 -2.51
C ILE A 116 -1.24 -19.29 -2.44
N ILE A 117 -0.21 -18.51 -2.77
CA ILE A 117 -0.27 -17.04 -2.77
C ILE A 117 -1.31 -16.55 -3.78
N ALA A 118 -1.27 -17.02 -5.03
CA ALA A 118 -2.20 -16.63 -6.09
C ALA A 118 -3.67 -16.94 -5.72
N ASN A 119 -3.94 -18.13 -5.22
CA ASN A 119 -5.29 -18.53 -4.81
C ASN A 119 -5.77 -17.72 -3.59
N THR A 120 -4.87 -17.38 -2.66
CA THR A 120 -5.22 -16.52 -1.52
C THR A 120 -5.48 -15.08 -1.98
N LEU A 121 -4.69 -14.52 -2.88
CA LEU A 121 -4.96 -13.21 -3.48
C LEU A 121 -6.34 -13.20 -4.16
N ARG A 122 -6.65 -14.23 -4.93
CA ARG A 122 -7.95 -14.39 -5.59
C ARG A 122 -9.11 -14.46 -4.60
N SER A 123 -9.00 -15.27 -3.54
CA SER A 123 -10.05 -15.42 -2.52
C SER A 123 -10.37 -14.11 -1.80
N HIS A 124 -9.40 -13.18 -1.73
CA HIS A 124 -9.56 -11.82 -1.21
C HIS A 124 -9.93 -10.78 -2.29
N ASN A 125 -10.20 -11.21 -3.52
CA ASN A 125 -10.49 -10.31 -4.65
C ASN A 125 -9.38 -9.27 -4.90
N ILE A 126 -8.13 -9.63 -4.64
CA ILE A 126 -6.98 -8.77 -4.92
C ILE A 126 -6.55 -8.96 -6.39
N PRO A 127 -6.65 -7.92 -7.22
CA PRO A 127 -6.14 -8.00 -8.59
C PRO A 127 -4.63 -8.14 -8.58
N TYR A 128 -4.10 -9.06 -9.37
CA TYR A 128 -2.65 -9.22 -9.53
C TYR A 128 -2.28 -9.55 -10.98
N ARG A 129 -1.00 -9.32 -11.31
CA ARG A 129 -0.34 -9.77 -12.54
C ARG A 129 0.87 -10.60 -12.15
N TYR A 130 0.97 -11.78 -12.70
CA TYR A 130 2.07 -12.72 -12.42
C TYR A 130 3.30 -12.39 -13.25
N GLU A 131 4.49 -12.30 -12.64
CA GLU A 131 5.78 -11.95 -13.25
C GLU A 131 5.72 -10.70 -14.14
N TYR A 132 4.98 -9.67 -13.70
CA TYR A 132 4.90 -8.40 -14.42
C TYR A 132 6.24 -7.64 -14.34
N PRO A 133 6.88 -7.33 -15.48
CA PRO A 133 8.21 -6.74 -15.47
C PRO A 133 8.19 -5.28 -15.00
N VAL A 134 9.14 -4.94 -14.15
CA VAL A 134 9.39 -3.57 -13.69
C VAL A 134 10.57 -3.00 -14.49
N TYR A 135 10.33 -1.87 -15.14
CA TYR A 135 11.34 -1.19 -15.95
C TYR A 135 11.70 0.17 -15.35
N GLU A 136 12.95 0.57 -15.48
CA GLU A 136 13.44 1.92 -15.26
C GLU A 136 14.23 2.36 -16.48
N ASP A 137 13.90 3.51 -17.04
CA ASP A 137 14.53 4.07 -18.25
C ASP A 137 14.67 3.04 -19.40
N GLY A 138 13.68 2.15 -19.54
CA GLY A 138 13.65 1.09 -20.55
C GLY A 138 14.50 -0.14 -20.22
N VAL A 139 15.18 -0.17 -19.06
CA VAL A 139 15.96 -1.30 -18.58
C VAL A 139 15.11 -2.14 -17.62
N LEU A 140 15.09 -3.46 -17.83
CA LEU A 140 14.41 -4.38 -16.92
C LEU A 140 15.14 -4.44 -15.57
N ILE A 141 14.48 -3.99 -14.52
CA ILE A 141 15.00 -4.06 -13.15
C ILE A 141 14.77 -5.45 -12.58
N ALA A 142 13.52 -5.88 -12.55
CA ALA A 142 13.11 -7.20 -12.09
C ALA A 142 11.70 -7.56 -12.59
N ALA A 143 11.32 -8.83 -12.41
CA ALA A 143 9.96 -9.30 -12.50
C ALA A 143 9.60 -9.92 -11.14
N PRO A 144 8.81 -9.24 -10.31
CA PRO A 144 8.33 -9.81 -9.04
C PRO A 144 7.36 -10.97 -9.32
N ASP A 145 7.26 -11.90 -8.39
CA ASP A 145 6.35 -13.04 -8.56
C ASP A 145 4.92 -12.55 -8.78
N PHE A 146 4.48 -11.55 -8.00
CA PHE A 146 3.19 -10.92 -8.20
C PHE A 146 3.28 -9.40 -8.12
N ASN A 147 2.70 -8.73 -9.10
CA ASN A 147 2.38 -7.31 -9.00
C ASN A 147 0.91 -7.20 -8.58
N CYS A 148 0.64 -6.77 -7.34
CA CYS A 148 -0.68 -6.69 -6.74
C CYS A 148 -1.20 -5.27 -6.71
N LEU A 149 -2.51 -5.10 -6.89
CA LEU A 149 -3.16 -3.79 -6.83
C LEU A 149 -3.99 -3.66 -5.54
N ASN A 150 -3.67 -2.66 -4.71
CA ASN A 150 -4.62 -2.18 -3.71
C ASN A 150 -5.64 -1.28 -4.42
N VAL A 151 -6.86 -1.78 -4.59
CA VAL A 151 -7.91 -1.10 -5.38
C VAL A 151 -8.31 0.22 -4.73
N ARG A 152 -8.44 0.24 -3.40
CA ARG A 152 -8.87 1.42 -2.64
C ARG A 152 -7.90 2.61 -2.78
N THR A 153 -6.59 2.35 -2.76
CA THR A 153 -5.55 3.40 -2.83
C THR A 153 -4.99 3.56 -4.24
N ARG A 154 -5.36 2.66 -5.18
CA ARG A 154 -4.83 2.54 -6.54
C ARG A 154 -3.31 2.43 -6.60
N LYS A 155 -2.69 1.89 -5.53
CA LYS A 155 -1.24 1.65 -5.44
C LYS A 155 -0.92 0.23 -5.82
N GLU A 156 0.18 0.07 -6.56
CA GLU A 156 0.75 -1.23 -6.90
C GLU A 156 1.74 -1.66 -5.81
N TYR A 157 1.73 -2.96 -5.50
CA TYR A 157 2.65 -3.61 -4.58
C TYR A 157 3.31 -4.79 -5.28
N TYR A 158 4.57 -5.03 -4.98
CA TYR A 158 5.39 -6.06 -5.60
C TYR A 158 5.65 -7.15 -4.58
N TRP A 159 5.13 -8.34 -4.82
CA TRP A 159 5.28 -9.48 -3.92
C TRP A 159 6.35 -10.42 -4.45
N GLU A 160 7.34 -10.71 -3.62
CA GLU A 160 8.38 -11.70 -3.84
C GLU A 160 8.27 -12.81 -2.80
N HIS A 161 8.26 -14.04 -3.27
CA HIS A 161 8.30 -15.22 -2.42
C HIS A 161 9.66 -15.90 -2.54
N LEU A 162 10.42 -15.92 -1.45
CA LEU A 162 11.77 -16.48 -1.40
C LEU A 162 11.72 -17.91 -0.83
N GLY A 163 11.56 -18.88 -1.74
CA GLY A 163 11.17 -20.26 -1.42
C GLY A 163 12.30 -21.21 -1.04
N MET A 164 13.57 -20.81 -1.10
CA MET A 164 14.73 -21.68 -0.86
C MET A 164 15.79 -20.97 -0.01
N MET A 165 15.36 -20.43 1.14
CA MET A 165 16.24 -19.61 2.00
C MET A 165 17.30 -20.42 2.77
N ASP A 166 17.32 -21.73 2.60
CA ASP A 166 18.38 -22.64 3.06
C ASP A 166 19.41 -23.00 1.98
N ASP A 167 19.26 -22.50 0.76
CA ASP A 167 20.25 -22.59 -0.31
C ASP A 167 21.05 -21.28 -0.43
N GLU A 168 22.34 -21.33 -0.15
CA GLU A 168 23.22 -20.14 -0.15
C GLU A 168 23.29 -19.46 -1.52
N SER A 169 23.32 -20.21 -2.60
CA SER A 169 23.41 -19.65 -3.95
C SER A 169 22.11 -18.90 -4.33
N TYR A 170 20.96 -19.47 -3.93
CA TYR A 170 19.65 -18.86 -4.08
C TYR A 170 19.53 -17.59 -3.26
N VAL A 171 19.96 -17.61 -2.00
CA VAL A 171 19.96 -16.44 -1.10
C VAL A 171 20.78 -15.30 -1.71
N ASN A 172 22.04 -15.58 -2.13
CA ASN A 172 22.92 -14.58 -2.72
C ASN A 172 22.32 -13.96 -4.01
N LYS A 173 21.65 -14.77 -4.83
CA LYS A 173 20.96 -14.28 -6.04
C LYS A 173 19.81 -13.34 -5.67
N ASN A 174 19.01 -13.70 -4.65
CA ASN A 174 17.86 -12.91 -4.24
C ASN A 174 18.25 -11.63 -3.48
N ILE A 175 19.33 -11.64 -2.70
CA ILE A 175 19.89 -10.41 -2.14
C ILE A 175 20.18 -9.40 -3.25
N ARG A 176 20.90 -9.82 -4.32
CA ARG A 176 21.17 -8.96 -5.47
C ARG A 176 19.89 -8.48 -6.18
N LYS A 177 18.84 -9.31 -6.22
CA LYS A 177 17.55 -8.93 -6.80
C LYS A 177 16.89 -7.82 -5.96
N ILE A 178 16.91 -7.95 -4.63
CA ILE A 178 16.34 -6.95 -3.71
C ILE A 178 17.16 -5.65 -3.76
N GLU A 179 18.49 -5.73 -3.79
CA GLU A 179 19.35 -4.55 -3.95
C GLU A 179 19.02 -3.76 -5.23
N LYS A 180 18.67 -4.43 -6.33
CA LYS A 180 18.23 -3.76 -7.55
C LYS A 180 16.94 -2.97 -7.36
N TYR A 181 15.99 -3.49 -6.57
CA TYR A 181 14.79 -2.72 -6.22
C TYR A 181 15.14 -1.47 -5.42
N THR A 182 16.01 -1.61 -4.41
CA THR A 182 16.46 -0.51 -3.55
C THR A 182 17.20 0.58 -4.33
N LEU A 183 18.00 0.19 -5.33
CA LEU A 183 18.80 1.12 -6.14
C LEU A 183 18.01 1.75 -7.29
N ALA A 184 16.85 1.21 -7.66
CA ALA A 184 16.04 1.71 -8.74
C ALA A 184 15.39 3.06 -8.36
N LYS A 185 15.65 4.09 -9.17
CA LYS A 185 15.05 5.42 -8.97
C LYS A 185 13.54 5.33 -9.15
N GLY A 186 12.79 5.86 -8.19
CA GLY A 186 11.32 5.83 -8.25
C GLY A 186 10.67 4.52 -7.77
N PHE A 187 11.45 3.51 -7.40
CA PHE A 187 10.91 2.35 -6.71
C PHE A 187 10.72 2.67 -5.22
N ASP A 188 9.51 2.48 -4.75
CA ASP A 188 9.15 2.69 -3.34
C ASP A 188 9.26 1.35 -2.61
N GLU A 189 10.32 1.18 -1.81
CA GLU A 189 10.56 -0.04 -1.03
C GLU A 189 9.42 -0.39 -0.09
N SER A 190 8.63 0.59 0.35
CA SER A 190 7.44 0.36 1.18
C SER A 190 6.37 -0.46 0.46
N ARG A 191 6.48 -0.60 -0.86
CA ARG A 191 5.58 -1.41 -1.70
C ARG A 191 6.10 -2.83 -1.95
N LEU A 192 7.26 -3.20 -1.41
CA LEU A 192 7.80 -4.55 -1.54
C LEU A 192 7.25 -5.43 -0.42
N ILE A 193 6.56 -6.50 -0.81
CA ILE A 193 6.04 -7.52 0.10
C ILE A 193 6.94 -8.74 -0.03
N LEU A 194 7.56 -9.14 1.07
CA LEU A 194 8.43 -10.31 1.10
C LEU A 194 7.80 -11.43 1.95
N THR A 195 7.85 -12.66 1.42
CA THR A 195 7.56 -13.89 2.14
C THR A 195 8.69 -14.88 1.93
N PHE A 196 8.91 -15.73 2.91
CA PHE A 196 10.07 -16.62 2.94
C PHE A 196 9.63 -18.04 3.31
N GLU A 197 10.34 -19.03 2.77
CA GLU A 197 10.27 -20.41 3.26
C GLU A 197 11.62 -21.11 3.15
N THR A 198 11.75 -22.19 3.92
CA THR A 198 12.85 -23.14 3.88
C THR A 198 12.27 -24.54 3.90
N VAL A 199 13.10 -25.55 3.68
CA VAL A 199 12.67 -26.98 3.83
C VAL A 199 12.09 -27.25 5.21
N ARG A 200 12.61 -26.60 6.27
CA ARG A 200 12.16 -26.80 7.66
C ARG A 200 11.02 -25.86 8.08
N GLN A 201 10.84 -24.76 7.39
CA GLN A 201 9.82 -23.74 7.68
C GLN A 201 9.04 -23.44 6.38
N PRO A 202 8.02 -24.24 6.07
CA PRO A 202 7.22 -24.02 4.87
C PRO A 202 6.41 -22.72 4.98
N LEU A 203 5.94 -22.26 3.84
CA LEU A 203 5.12 -21.05 3.72
C LEU A 203 3.91 -21.09 4.68
N ASN A 204 3.82 -20.09 5.54
CA ASN A 204 2.72 -19.97 6.49
C ASN A 204 1.60 -19.09 5.89
N THR A 205 0.45 -19.69 5.62
CA THR A 205 -0.71 -19.00 5.04
C THR A 205 -1.23 -17.84 5.89
N ARG A 206 -1.08 -17.91 7.24
CA ARG A 206 -1.44 -16.77 8.10
C ARG A 206 -0.58 -15.54 7.84
N ILE A 207 0.68 -15.73 7.41
CA ILE A 207 1.54 -14.61 7.02
C ILE A 207 1.03 -13.98 5.71
N ILE A 208 0.59 -14.80 4.75
CA ILE A 208 0.00 -14.30 3.51
C ILE A 208 -1.22 -13.44 3.81
N GLU A 209 -2.15 -13.96 4.62
CA GLU A 209 -3.36 -13.24 5.06
C GLU A 209 -3.03 -11.90 5.73
N GLU A 210 -2.04 -11.89 6.63
CA GLU A 210 -1.61 -10.67 7.31
C GLU A 210 -1.01 -9.65 6.34
N LYS A 211 -0.21 -10.10 5.36
CA LYS A 211 0.34 -9.24 4.31
C LYS A 211 -0.76 -8.63 3.44
N ILE A 212 -1.75 -9.44 3.02
CA ILE A 212 -2.90 -8.96 2.25
C ILE A 212 -3.64 -7.88 3.03
N ARG A 213 -3.99 -8.15 4.28
CA ARG A 213 -4.71 -7.19 5.13
C ARG A 213 -3.96 -5.89 5.34
N ARG A 214 -2.64 -5.95 5.48
CA ARG A 214 -1.79 -4.77 5.76
C ARG A 214 -1.57 -3.89 4.53
N TYR A 215 -1.40 -4.49 3.36
CA TYR A 215 -0.94 -3.78 2.17
C TYR A 215 -2.00 -3.66 1.07
N LEU A 216 -2.93 -4.60 0.98
CA LEU A 216 -3.76 -4.74 -0.22
C LEU A 216 -5.26 -4.48 0.01
N VAL A 217 -5.68 -4.32 1.26
CA VAL A 217 -7.08 -4.02 1.63
C VAL A 217 -7.29 -2.59 2.13
#